data_49d0644d802579f7d0db35114dee477e
#
_entry.id   49d0644d802579f7d0db35114dee477e
#
_cell.length_a   1.000
_cell.length_b   1.000
_cell.length_c   1.000
_cell.angle_alpha   90.00
_cell.angle_beta   90.00
_cell.angle_gamma   90.00
#
_symmetry.space_group_name_H-M   'P 1'
#
loop_
_entity.id
_entity.type
_entity.pdbx_description
1 polymer ?
#
loop_
_entity_poly.entity_id
_entity_poly.type
_entity_poly.pdbx_seq_one_letter_code
_entity_poly.pdbx_strand_id
1 'polypeptide(L)'
;MRVLCLLALVLSISLPAQAQAPDTILVNGKIVTLDSRSTMATALAVTNGRITVAGSNDDVRKLAGPSTRVIDLRGRTVIPGLIDSHLHAIRAALSFSTEVNWIGARSIEEGLGRIRAAARTMKPGSWLIVAGGWNVQQFEENRRPTQEELTAVAPNNPVYVQLGYGWAMLNPQAHRELGLKSEVDLPSGGRFERDSSGALTGAVTGAQGAIVALFDRLPRPTFEQQVEGTKAFFRELNRLALTGVVDPGGNNLTAPDYEALRTVWRDKAMTVRVAYTFNGQTPGKEFEELRDLTSNLPMGSGDDMLRFNGLGERITVAMNNNNAPSPADKDAYYQIVRWAAERRMSLTMHWGNDASVDHLLSIFERVNSEIPIAPLRWSIAHLNDASDESLRRMKALGVGWTMQDAMYFGGEQFMKQAGPAAARRTPPVETARKIGVVIGAGTDAHRVASYNPFTALQWLLDSKTVGGVVMRGPEEIPSRIDALKLYTLGSAWFSFDEDRRGSLEAGKLADLAVLSDDYLTVPVDKIGSLESVLTMVGGKIVYSSGPFAGLDKQP
;
A
#
# COMPACT_ATOMS: atom_id res chain seq x y z
N MET A 1 59.54 -32.95 -50.70
CA MET A 1 59.20 -32.89 -49.30
C MET A 1 57.73 -32.46 -49.15
N ARG A 2 56.84 -33.37 -48.84
CA ARG A 2 55.42 -33.12 -48.62
C ARG A 2 55.20 -33.07 -47.09
N VAL A 3 54.79 -31.91 -46.57
CA VAL A 3 54.44 -31.74 -45.18
C VAL A 3 52.97 -32.11 -44.99
N LEU A 4 52.71 -33.18 -44.25
CA LEU A 4 51.36 -33.57 -43.83
C LEU A 4 50.98 -32.72 -42.57
N CYS A 5 49.98 -31.83 -42.70
CA CYS A 5 49.33 -31.20 -41.52
C CYS A 5 48.26 -32.15 -41.00
N LEU A 6 48.48 -32.73 -39.81
CA LEU A 6 47.44 -33.41 -39.03
C LEU A 6 46.56 -32.35 -38.34
N LEU A 7 45.28 -32.25 -38.74
CA LEU A 7 44.25 -31.50 -37.99
C LEU A 7 43.75 -32.43 -36.87
N ALA A 8 44.08 -32.08 -35.63
CA ALA A 8 43.49 -32.71 -34.44
C ALA A 8 42.10 -32.10 -34.20
N LEU A 9 41.03 -32.87 -34.42
CA LEU A 9 39.64 -32.51 -34.11
C LEU A 9 39.44 -32.70 -32.60
N VAL A 10 39.41 -31.59 -31.83
CA VAL A 10 39.04 -31.63 -30.41
C VAL A 10 37.51 -31.71 -30.34
N LEU A 11 36.96 -32.88 -30.06
CA LEU A 11 35.56 -33.08 -29.69
C LEU A 11 35.36 -32.52 -28.30
N SER A 12 34.78 -31.34 -28.20
CA SER A 12 34.27 -30.77 -26.92
C SER A 12 33.02 -31.57 -26.53
N ILE A 13 33.15 -32.53 -25.65
CA ILE A 13 32.02 -33.20 -24.98
C ILE A 13 31.42 -32.18 -24.01
N SER A 14 30.35 -31.52 -24.44
CA SER A 14 29.51 -30.74 -23.54
C SER A 14 28.80 -31.70 -22.58
N LEU A 15 29.32 -31.87 -21.38
CA LEU A 15 28.59 -32.52 -20.29
C LEU A 15 27.28 -31.76 -20.11
N PRO A 16 26.11 -32.41 -19.99
CA PRO A 16 24.90 -31.75 -19.65
C PRO A 16 25.11 -31.04 -18.29
N ALA A 17 24.88 -29.73 -18.24
CA ALA A 17 24.90 -28.99 -17.01
C ALA A 17 23.92 -29.69 -16.05
N GLN A 18 24.45 -30.30 -14.99
CA GLN A 18 23.63 -30.95 -13.99
C GLN A 18 22.76 -29.84 -13.40
N ALA A 19 21.44 -29.94 -13.51
CA ALA A 19 20.51 -28.93 -13.02
C ALA A 19 20.82 -28.70 -11.53
N GLN A 20 21.08 -27.46 -11.16
CA GLN A 20 21.37 -27.07 -9.77
C GLN A 20 20.21 -27.49 -8.89
N ALA A 21 20.51 -28.21 -7.79
CA ALA A 21 19.50 -28.54 -6.79
C ALA A 21 18.91 -27.25 -6.20
N PRO A 22 17.62 -27.21 -5.91
CA PRO A 22 16.99 -26.03 -5.32
C PRO A 22 17.56 -25.70 -3.95
N ASP A 23 17.64 -24.39 -3.64
CA ASP A 23 18.06 -23.91 -2.32
C ASP A 23 17.03 -24.28 -1.26
N THR A 24 15.75 -24.18 -1.63
CA THR A 24 14.61 -24.47 -0.75
C THR A 24 13.49 -25.16 -1.54
N ILE A 25 12.89 -26.17 -0.94
CA ILE A 25 11.59 -26.70 -1.38
C ILE A 25 10.55 -26.52 -0.27
N LEU A 26 9.34 -26.15 -0.70
CA LEU A 26 8.16 -26.08 0.16
C LEU A 26 7.25 -27.23 -0.26
N VAL A 27 6.80 -28.06 0.68
CA VAL A 27 6.05 -29.29 0.39
C VAL A 27 4.82 -29.41 1.27
N ASN A 28 3.89 -30.27 0.89
CA ASN A 28 2.65 -30.53 1.64
C ASN A 28 1.81 -29.25 1.85
N GLY A 29 1.66 -28.41 0.82
CA GLY A 29 0.85 -27.21 0.86
C GLY A 29 -0.36 -27.24 -0.04
N LYS A 30 -1.20 -26.21 0.08
CA LYS A 30 -2.24 -25.82 -0.87
C LYS A 30 -1.79 -24.53 -1.55
N ILE A 31 -1.14 -24.64 -2.69
CA ILE A 31 -0.44 -23.54 -3.34
C ILE A 31 -1.30 -22.96 -4.46
N VAL A 32 -1.75 -21.72 -4.29
CA VAL A 32 -2.52 -20.95 -5.27
C VAL A 32 -1.53 -20.27 -6.21
N THR A 33 -1.32 -20.81 -7.41
CA THR A 33 -0.27 -20.29 -8.29
C THR A 33 -0.60 -18.95 -8.92
N LEU A 34 -1.88 -18.67 -9.16
CA LEU A 34 -2.38 -17.54 -9.94
C LEU A 34 -1.77 -17.45 -11.36
N ASP A 35 -1.33 -18.58 -11.91
CA ASP A 35 -0.99 -18.67 -13.32
C ASP A 35 -2.22 -18.38 -14.21
N SER A 36 -2.07 -18.38 -15.51
CA SER A 36 -3.15 -18.10 -16.46
C SER A 36 -4.39 -18.98 -16.28
N ARG A 37 -4.23 -20.18 -15.70
CA ARG A 37 -5.31 -21.14 -15.39
C ARG A 37 -5.70 -21.16 -13.91
N SER A 38 -5.01 -20.40 -13.06
CA SER A 38 -5.13 -20.40 -11.61
C SER A 38 -5.02 -21.83 -11.04
N THR A 39 -3.98 -22.56 -11.47
CA THR A 39 -3.75 -23.96 -11.06
C THR A 39 -3.38 -24.04 -9.58
N MET A 40 -3.64 -25.21 -8.99
CA MET A 40 -3.25 -25.53 -7.63
C MET A 40 -2.05 -26.47 -7.65
N ALA A 41 -1.00 -26.16 -6.92
CA ALA A 41 0.14 -27.03 -6.69
C ALA A 41 0.17 -27.50 -5.23
N THR A 42 0.96 -28.56 -4.94
CA THR A 42 1.17 -29.03 -3.56
C THR A 42 2.58 -28.78 -3.06
N ALA A 43 3.51 -28.41 -3.96
CA ALA A 43 4.88 -28.10 -3.63
C ALA A 43 5.50 -27.06 -4.58
N LEU A 44 6.53 -26.35 -4.10
CA LEU A 44 7.36 -25.39 -4.85
C LEU A 44 8.84 -25.70 -4.65
N ALA A 45 9.65 -25.47 -5.71
CA ALA A 45 11.09 -25.42 -5.63
C ALA A 45 11.59 -24.00 -5.91
N VAL A 46 12.57 -23.54 -5.13
CA VAL A 46 13.18 -22.20 -5.23
C VAL A 46 14.69 -22.35 -5.40
N THR A 47 15.23 -21.66 -6.40
CA THR A 47 16.67 -21.60 -6.68
C THR A 47 17.07 -20.16 -6.98
N ASN A 48 18.11 -19.65 -6.33
CA ASN A 48 18.60 -18.28 -6.53
C ASN A 48 17.50 -17.21 -6.44
N GLY A 49 16.60 -17.37 -5.45
CA GLY A 49 15.50 -16.44 -5.20
C GLY A 49 14.33 -16.50 -6.20
N ARG A 50 14.33 -17.47 -7.12
CA ARG A 50 13.27 -17.66 -8.11
C ARG A 50 12.60 -19.02 -7.97
N ILE A 51 11.32 -19.06 -8.31
CA ILE A 51 10.57 -20.30 -8.42
C ILE A 51 11.10 -21.04 -9.65
N THR A 52 11.50 -22.30 -9.46
CA THR A 52 11.95 -23.16 -10.56
C THR A 52 10.87 -24.17 -10.96
N VAL A 53 10.09 -24.65 -9.98
CA VAL A 53 8.98 -25.57 -10.21
C VAL A 53 7.84 -25.26 -9.24
N ALA A 54 6.61 -25.31 -9.76
CA ALA A 54 5.39 -25.43 -8.98
C ALA A 54 4.69 -26.71 -9.44
N GLY A 55 4.44 -27.67 -8.53
CA GLY A 55 3.94 -28.97 -8.95
C GLY A 55 3.51 -29.87 -7.80
N SER A 56 3.60 -31.18 -8.02
CA SER A 56 3.30 -32.18 -7.00
C SER A 56 4.44 -32.32 -5.97
N ASN A 57 4.09 -32.83 -4.78
CA ASN A 57 5.09 -33.18 -3.76
C ASN A 57 6.14 -34.14 -4.30
N ASP A 58 5.71 -35.16 -5.04
CA ASP A 58 6.61 -36.21 -5.53
C ASP A 58 7.62 -35.66 -6.54
N ASP A 59 7.18 -34.76 -7.43
CA ASP A 59 8.06 -34.18 -8.43
C ASP A 59 9.07 -33.19 -7.82
N VAL A 60 8.61 -32.33 -6.91
CA VAL A 60 9.46 -31.33 -6.26
C VAL A 60 10.47 -31.98 -5.31
N ARG A 61 10.07 -33.02 -4.56
CA ARG A 61 10.99 -33.76 -3.67
C ARG A 61 12.15 -34.44 -4.40
N LYS A 62 11.93 -34.90 -5.63
CA LYS A 62 12.98 -35.51 -6.47
C LYS A 62 14.10 -34.52 -6.86
N LEU A 63 13.83 -33.22 -6.79
CA LEU A 63 14.79 -32.16 -7.11
C LEU A 63 15.72 -31.85 -5.93
N ALA A 64 15.38 -32.26 -4.71
CA ALA A 64 16.14 -31.94 -3.50
C ALA A 64 17.52 -32.58 -3.52
N GLY A 65 18.55 -31.77 -3.29
CA GLY A 65 19.92 -32.19 -3.04
C GLY A 65 20.27 -32.19 -1.55
N PRO A 66 21.52 -32.58 -1.20
CA PRO A 66 21.94 -32.67 0.20
C PRO A 66 21.87 -31.34 0.97
N SER A 67 22.00 -30.21 0.28
CA SER A 67 21.95 -28.85 0.88
C SER A 67 20.58 -28.19 0.76
N THR A 68 19.59 -28.85 0.12
CA THR A 68 18.27 -28.29 -0.05
C THR A 68 17.51 -28.20 1.27
N ARG A 69 17.07 -27.00 1.62
CA ARG A 69 16.19 -26.78 2.77
C ARG A 69 14.78 -27.27 2.45
N VAL A 70 14.24 -28.15 3.28
CA VAL A 70 12.88 -28.66 3.12
C VAL A 70 11.97 -28.00 4.17
N ILE A 71 10.91 -27.32 3.70
CA ILE A 71 9.90 -26.71 4.56
C ILE A 71 8.57 -27.44 4.36
N ASP A 72 8.10 -28.11 5.41
CA ASP A 72 6.78 -28.75 5.42
C ASP A 72 5.70 -27.72 5.73
N LEU A 73 4.84 -27.44 4.76
CA LEU A 73 3.76 -26.46 4.86
C LEU A 73 2.57 -26.95 5.72
N ARG A 74 2.53 -28.21 6.08
CA ARG A 74 1.49 -28.81 6.95
C ARG A 74 0.05 -28.59 6.46
N GLY A 75 -0.16 -28.66 5.14
CA GLY A 75 -1.46 -28.45 4.51
C GLY A 75 -1.90 -27.00 4.38
N ARG A 76 -1.08 -26.01 4.78
CA ARG A 76 -1.45 -24.59 4.75
C ARG A 76 -1.52 -24.04 3.34
N THR A 77 -2.37 -23.01 3.20
CA THR A 77 -2.51 -22.27 1.96
C THR A 77 -1.33 -21.33 1.75
N VAL A 78 -0.78 -21.39 0.54
CA VAL A 78 0.27 -20.48 0.05
C VAL A 78 -0.30 -19.64 -1.07
N ILE A 79 -0.08 -18.34 -1.01
CA ILE A 79 -0.44 -17.37 -2.05
C ILE A 79 0.81 -16.66 -2.55
N PRO A 80 0.80 -16.08 -3.77
CA PRO A 80 1.79 -15.08 -4.15
C PRO A 80 1.81 -13.98 -3.10
N GLY A 81 2.98 -13.45 -2.81
CA GLY A 81 3.10 -12.30 -1.92
C GLY A 81 2.23 -11.15 -2.40
N LEU A 82 1.45 -10.59 -1.51
CA LEU A 82 0.57 -9.47 -1.81
C LEU A 82 1.38 -8.23 -2.16
N ILE A 83 0.83 -7.42 -3.04
CA ILE A 83 1.39 -6.13 -3.47
C ILE A 83 0.29 -5.10 -3.30
N ASP A 84 0.56 -4.08 -2.51
CA ASP A 84 -0.34 -2.93 -2.38
C ASP A 84 -0.02 -1.91 -3.49
N SER A 85 -1.00 -1.61 -4.35
CA SER A 85 -0.79 -0.72 -5.49
C SER A 85 -0.81 0.77 -5.12
N HIS A 86 -1.17 1.11 -3.88
CA HIS A 86 -1.27 2.49 -3.41
C HIS A 86 -1.22 2.54 -1.87
N LEU A 87 -0.03 2.55 -1.33
CA LEU A 87 0.23 2.66 0.11
C LEU A 87 1.33 3.70 0.35
N HIS A 88 1.04 4.71 1.16
CA HIS A 88 2.01 5.72 1.59
C HIS A 88 3.01 5.12 2.59
N ALA A 89 3.76 4.12 2.13
CA ALA A 89 4.63 3.30 2.97
C ALA A 89 5.78 4.10 3.57
N ILE A 90 6.36 5.03 2.81
CA ILE A 90 7.47 5.88 3.28
C ILE A 90 6.98 6.75 4.42
N ARG A 91 5.86 7.46 4.23
CA ARG A 91 5.29 8.33 5.26
C ARG A 91 4.89 7.55 6.52
N ALA A 92 4.28 6.37 6.35
CA ALA A 92 3.91 5.50 7.47
C ALA A 92 5.14 5.03 8.25
N ALA A 93 6.18 4.62 7.56
CA ALA A 93 7.40 4.08 8.14
C ALA A 93 8.14 5.08 9.02
N LEU A 94 8.16 6.37 8.63
CA LEU A 94 8.89 7.43 9.36
C LEU A 94 8.48 7.57 10.83
N SER A 95 7.22 7.28 11.16
CA SER A 95 6.69 7.44 12.52
C SER A 95 6.15 6.15 13.14
N PHE A 96 6.19 5.03 12.43
CA PHE A 96 5.57 3.77 12.84
C PHE A 96 5.97 3.30 14.24
N SER A 97 7.25 3.42 14.60
CA SER A 97 7.76 2.99 15.91
C SER A 97 7.41 3.94 17.06
N THR A 98 6.92 5.14 16.76
CA THR A 98 6.61 6.21 17.74
C THR A 98 5.12 6.51 17.84
N GLU A 99 4.30 5.87 17.03
CA GLU A 99 2.84 6.02 17.03
C GLU A 99 2.14 4.88 17.77
N VAL A 100 0.99 5.18 18.36
CA VAL A 100 0.06 4.19 18.91
C VAL A 100 -0.97 3.84 17.83
N ASN A 101 -1.00 2.59 17.41
CA ASN A 101 -1.87 2.13 16.33
C ASN A 101 -3.26 1.72 16.85
N TRP A 102 -4.32 2.30 16.28
CA TRP A 102 -5.72 1.95 16.56
C TRP A 102 -6.39 1.12 15.46
N ILE A 103 -5.64 0.74 14.43
CA ILE A 103 -6.15 -0.12 13.35
C ILE A 103 -6.66 -1.43 13.97
N GLY A 104 -7.90 -1.80 13.61
CA GLY A 104 -8.54 -3.03 14.07
C GLY A 104 -9.05 -3.02 15.53
N ALA A 105 -8.90 -1.92 16.28
CA ALA A 105 -9.55 -1.78 17.58
C ALA A 105 -11.08 -1.78 17.42
N ARG A 106 -11.80 -2.56 18.21
CA ARG A 106 -13.27 -2.74 18.08
C ARG A 106 -14.07 -1.90 19.09
N SER A 107 -13.40 -1.36 20.07
CA SER A 107 -14.01 -0.47 21.07
C SER A 107 -13.08 0.68 21.43
N ILE A 108 -13.64 1.75 21.98
CA ILE A 108 -12.85 2.87 22.54
C ILE A 108 -11.95 2.36 23.65
N GLU A 109 -12.45 1.45 24.52
CA GLU A 109 -11.63 0.90 25.61
C GLU A 109 -10.42 0.13 25.07
N GLU A 110 -10.55 -0.62 23.97
CA GLU A 110 -9.40 -1.27 23.33
C GLU A 110 -8.38 -0.23 22.83
N GLY A 111 -8.83 0.81 22.14
CA GLY A 111 -7.97 1.91 21.67
C GLY A 111 -7.26 2.63 22.83
N LEU A 112 -8.00 2.98 23.87
CA LEU A 112 -7.47 3.58 25.08
C LEU A 112 -6.51 2.65 25.83
N GLY A 113 -6.78 1.35 25.83
CA GLY A 113 -5.91 0.32 26.39
C GLY A 113 -4.52 0.30 25.71
N ARG A 114 -4.47 0.50 24.38
CA ARG A 114 -3.20 0.62 23.64
C ARG A 114 -2.43 1.88 24.03
N ILE A 115 -3.10 3.03 24.22
CA ILE A 115 -2.48 4.26 24.75
C ILE A 115 -1.95 4.02 26.17
N ARG A 116 -2.75 3.40 27.04
CA ARG A 116 -2.35 3.07 28.42
C ARG A 116 -1.14 2.14 28.46
N ALA A 117 -1.07 1.17 27.57
CA ALA A 117 0.08 0.26 27.46
C ALA A 117 1.35 1.01 27.02
N ALA A 118 1.24 1.89 26.04
CA ALA A 118 2.35 2.72 25.59
C ALA A 118 2.81 3.69 26.68
N ALA A 119 1.89 4.36 27.40
CA ALA A 119 2.19 5.28 28.50
C ALA A 119 2.99 4.61 29.63
N ARG A 120 2.78 3.30 29.88
CA ARG A 120 3.54 2.55 30.91
C ARG A 120 5.00 2.31 30.57
N THR A 121 5.35 2.31 29.30
CA THR A 121 6.72 2.03 28.82
C THR A 121 7.48 3.30 28.44
N MET A 122 6.78 4.41 28.23
CA MET A 122 7.36 5.68 27.86
C MET A 122 7.64 6.55 29.09
N LYS A 123 8.61 7.46 28.96
CA LYS A 123 8.90 8.45 30.01
C LYS A 123 7.73 9.43 30.16
N PRO A 124 7.41 9.88 31.38
CA PRO A 124 6.48 11.00 31.57
C PRO A 124 6.88 12.20 30.70
N GLY A 125 5.89 12.87 30.10
CA GLY A 125 6.10 13.96 29.15
C GLY A 125 6.37 13.54 27.70
N SER A 126 6.59 12.25 27.42
CA SER A 126 6.69 11.76 26.03
C SER A 126 5.33 11.79 25.36
N TRP A 127 5.30 12.18 24.08
CA TRP A 127 4.07 12.24 23.30
C TRP A 127 3.54 10.85 22.96
N LEU A 128 2.22 10.70 23.03
CA LEU A 128 1.44 9.56 22.59
C LEU A 128 0.57 9.99 21.42
N ILE A 129 0.87 9.48 20.24
CA ILE A 129 0.27 9.95 18.99
C ILE A 129 -0.47 8.80 18.32
N VAL A 130 -1.78 8.99 18.08
CA VAL A 130 -2.60 8.16 17.20
C VAL A 130 -2.85 8.96 15.93
N ALA A 131 -2.13 8.64 14.86
CA ALA A 131 -2.06 9.50 13.69
C ALA A 131 -3.17 9.26 12.65
N GLY A 132 -4.11 8.35 12.92
CA GLY A 132 -5.21 7.98 12.04
C GLY A 132 -5.36 6.47 11.87
N GLY A 133 -5.89 6.04 10.71
CA GLY A 133 -6.10 4.62 10.41
C GLY A 133 -7.27 3.97 11.13
N TRP A 134 -8.15 4.76 11.71
CA TRP A 134 -9.34 4.31 12.43
C TRP A 134 -10.58 5.11 12.02
N ASN A 135 -11.77 4.58 12.35
CA ASN A 135 -13.06 5.22 12.07
C ASN A 135 -14.01 5.03 13.25
N VAL A 136 -14.92 5.97 13.43
CA VAL A 136 -15.92 5.95 14.52
C VAL A 136 -16.79 4.68 14.48
N GLN A 137 -17.18 4.27 13.27
CA GLN A 137 -18.05 3.10 13.06
C GLN A 137 -17.37 1.74 13.35
N GLN A 138 -16.04 1.70 13.52
CA GLN A 138 -15.37 0.48 13.94
C GLN A 138 -15.56 0.16 15.43
N PHE A 139 -15.93 1.17 16.22
CA PHE A 139 -16.15 1.02 17.65
C PHE A 139 -17.58 0.64 17.99
N GLU A 140 -17.75 -0.30 18.92
CA GLU A 140 -19.07 -0.70 19.44
C GLU A 140 -19.86 0.49 19.97
N GLU A 141 -19.17 1.47 20.57
CA GLU A 141 -19.76 2.70 21.11
C GLU A 141 -20.19 3.69 20.02
N ASN A 142 -19.75 3.52 18.77
CA ASN A 142 -20.02 4.38 17.62
C ASN A 142 -19.89 5.89 17.93
N ARG A 143 -18.85 6.26 18.67
CA ARG A 143 -18.51 7.64 19.03
C ARG A 143 -17.00 7.87 19.00
N ARG A 144 -16.59 9.10 19.12
CA ARG A 144 -15.20 9.49 19.31
C ARG A 144 -14.79 9.38 20.79
N PRO A 145 -13.48 9.22 21.11
CA PRO A 145 -12.99 9.33 22.47
C PRO A 145 -13.13 10.76 22.99
N THR A 146 -13.23 10.92 24.32
CA THR A 146 -13.28 12.23 24.97
C THR A 146 -11.91 12.65 25.51
N GLN A 147 -11.77 13.93 25.84
CA GLN A 147 -10.54 14.45 26.44
C GLN A 147 -10.27 13.84 27.83
N GLU A 148 -11.32 13.60 28.61
CA GLU A 148 -11.26 12.99 29.93
C GLU A 148 -10.76 11.54 29.83
N GLU A 149 -11.25 10.76 28.85
CA GLU A 149 -10.82 9.39 28.61
C GLU A 149 -9.33 9.32 28.27
N LEU A 150 -8.84 10.21 27.39
CA LEU A 150 -7.41 10.30 27.05
C LEU A 150 -6.57 10.70 28.29
N THR A 151 -7.07 11.64 29.08
CA THR A 151 -6.39 12.10 30.30
C THR A 151 -6.30 10.99 31.33
N ALA A 152 -7.37 10.21 31.50
CA ALA A 152 -7.43 9.12 32.47
C ALA A 152 -6.43 7.99 32.16
N VAL A 153 -6.19 7.67 30.86
CA VAL A 153 -5.29 6.59 30.46
C VAL A 153 -3.83 7.02 30.36
N ALA A 154 -3.56 8.33 30.21
CA ALA A 154 -2.21 8.88 30.10
C ALA A 154 -2.08 10.24 30.81
N PRO A 155 -2.21 10.28 32.17
CA PRO A 155 -2.25 11.54 32.91
C PRO A 155 -0.94 12.34 32.89
N ASN A 156 0.17 11.68 32.61
CA ASN A 156 1.52 12.27 32.64
C ASN A 156 2.13 12.48 31.24
N ASN A 157 1.33 12.27 30.17
CA ASN A 157 1.81 12.33 28.80
C ASN A 157 0.90 13.21 27.95
N PRO A 158 1.43 14.05 27.05
CA PRO A 158 0.62 14.70 26.04
C PRO A 158 0.10 13.65 25.04
N VAL A 159 -1.22 13.69 24.75
CA VAL A 159 -1.90 12.75 23.86
C VAL A 159 -2.55 13.49 22.72
N TYR A 160 -2.31 13.00 21.50
CA TYR A 160 -2.93 13.47 20.25
C TYR A 160 -3.59 12.29 19.53
N VAL A 161 -4.87 12.39 19.22
CA VAL A 161 -5.62 11.36 18.49
C VAL A 161 -6.30 11.97 17.28
N GLN A 162 -5.88 11.62 16.07
CA GLN A 162 -6.40 12.16 14.81
C GLN A 162 -7.40 11.21 14.17
N LEU A 163 -8.47 11.78 13.59
CA LEU A 163 -9.43 11.08 12.74
C LEU A 163 -9.43 11.71 11.35
N GLY A 164 -8.90 10.98 10.38
CA GLY A 164 -8.71 11.48 9.02
C GLY A 164 -7.97 12.82 8.99
N TYR A 165 -8.43 13.74 8.16
CA TYR A 165 -7.84 15.08 8.04
C TYR A 165 -8.79 16.20 8.47
N GLY A 166 -9.80 15.90 9.28
CA GLY A 166 -10.82 16.87 9.67
C GLY A 166 -10.95 17.10 11.17
N TRP A 167 -10.32 16.26 12.00
CA TRP A 167 -10.51 16.27 13.46
C TRP A 167 -9.32 15.70 14.20
N ALA A 168 -9.01 16.31 15.36
CA ALA A 168 -8.02 15.78 16.29
C ALA A 168 -8.43 16.07 17.74
N MET A 169 -8.35 15.06 18.63
CA MET A 169 -8.54 15.21 20.08
C MET A 169 -7.19 15.34 20.77
N LEU A 170 -7.09 16.29 21.68
CA LEU A 170 -5.91 16.55 22.48
C LEU A 170 -6.27 16.55 23.97
N ASN A 171 -5.45 15.92 24.81
CA ASN A 171 -5.62 16.05 26.24
C ASN A 171 -5.07 17.42 26.73
N PRO A 172 -5.36 17.85 27.96
CA PRO A 172 -4.93 19.18 28.47
C PRO A 172 -3.41 19.37 28.43
N GLN A 173 -2.62 18.29 28.56
CA GLN A 173 -1.16 18.40 28.47
C GLN A 173 -0.71 18.69 27.05
N ALA A 174 -1.29 18.03 26.05
CA ALA A 174 -1.00 18.29 24.64
C ALA A 174 -1.36 19.73 24.24
N HIS A 175 -2.50 20.27 24.73
CA HIS A 175 -2.85 21.68 24.54
C HIS A 175 -1.78 22.62 25.09
N ARG A 176 -1.27 22.35 26.32
CA ARG A 176 -0.22 23.18 26.93
C ARG A 176 1.09 23.13 26.15
N GLU A 177 1.53 21.92 25.76
CA GLU A 177 2.79 21.72 25.02
C GLU A 177 2.78 22.40 23.65
N LEU A 178 1.62 22.44 22.97
CA LEU A 178 1.47 23.12 21.68
C LEU A 178 1.11 24.60 21.81
N GLY A 179 0.94 25.12 23.04
CA GLY A 179 0.60 26.52 23.27
C GLY A 179 -0.82 26.92 22.84
N LEU A 180 -1.74 25.97 22.73
CA LEU A 180 -3.10 26.19 22.22
C LEU A 180 -4.01 26.72 23.34
N LYS A 181 -4.17 28.04 23.45
CA LYS A 181 -4.98 28.71 24.46
C LYS A 181 -6.26 29.33 23.91
N SER A 182 -6.25 29.71 22.64
CA SER A 182 -7.33 30.40 21.93
C SER A 182 -7.33 30.09 20.45
N GLU A 183 -8.38 30.47 19.72
CA GLU A 183 -8.52 30.22 18.27
C GLU A 183 -7.34 30.79 17.45
N VAL A 184 -6.71 31.87 17.89
CA VAL A 184 -5.58 32.48 17.19
C VAL A 184 -4.29 31.64 17.23
N ASP A 185 -4.22 30.70 18.17
CA ASP A 185 -3.06 29.81 18.31
C ASP A 185 -3.16 28.60 17.35
N LEU A 186 -4.35 28.37 16.79
CA LEU A 186 -4.59 27.29 15.84
C LEU A 186 -4.02 27.61 14.44
N PRO A 187 -3.68 26.59 13.64
CA PRO A 187 -3.42 26.79 12.22
C PRO A 187 -4.61 27.44 11.52
N SER A 188 -4.34 28.18 10.43
CA SER A 188 -5.39 28.85 9.65
C SER A 188 -6.48 27.87 9.23
N GLY A 189 -7.74 28.22 9.50
CA GLY A 189 -8.91 27.37 9.24
C GLY A 189 -9.19 26.31 10.30
N GLY A 190 -8.37 26.21 11.35
CA GLY A 190 -8.64 25.38 12.52
C GLY A 190 -9.61 26.08 13.50
N ARG A 191 -10.40 25.28 14.22
CA ARG A 191 -11.33 25.76 15.26
C ARG A 191 -11.36 24.78 16.42
N PHE A 192 -11.55 25.27 17.63
CA PHE A 192 -11.88 24.40 18.76
C PHE A 192 -13.31 23.88 18.64
N GLU A 193 -13.48 22.58 18.82
CA GLU A 193 -14.81 21.97 18.86
C GLU A 193 -15.49 22.31 20.18
N ARG A 194 -16.80 22.60 20.09
CA ARG A 194 -17.67 22.87 21.25
C ARG A 194 -18.82 21.89 21.26
N ASP A 195 -19.22 21.46 22.43
CA ASP A 195 -20.41 20.65 22.63
C ASP A 195 -21.71 21.49 22.51
N SER A 196 -22.86 20.84 22.70
CA SER A 196 -24.18 21.49 22.61
C SER A 196 -24.42 22.57 23.70
N SER A 197 -23.63 22.58 24.77
CA SER A 197 -23.66 23.61 25.81
C SER A 197 -22.74 24.78 25.50
N GLY A 198 -21.90 24.70 24.47
CA GLY A 198 -20.87 25.66 24.11
C GLY A 198 -19.54 25.45 24.81
N ALA A 199 -19.38 24.42 25.62
CA ALA A 199 -18.13 24.10 26.30
C ALA A 199 -17.12 23.48 25.31
N LEU A 200 -15.82 23.72 25.53
CA LEU A 200 -14.75 23.12 24.72
C LEU A 200 -14.65 21.62 24.97
N THR A 201 -14.62 20.84 23.92
CA THR A 201 -14.47 19.37 24.00
C THR A 201 -13.01 18.92 24.12
N GLY A 202 -12.06 19.82 23.90
CA GLY A 202 -10.63 19.50 23.78
C GLY A 202 -10.20 19.09 22.36
N ALA A 203 -11.14 18.98 21.43
CA ALA A 203 -10.82 18.67 20.04
C ALA A 203 -10.62 19.94 19.20
N VAL A 204 -9.83 19.78 18.13
CA VAL A 204 -9.64 20.74 17.05
C VAL A 204 -10.27 20.18 15.78
N THR A 205 -11.04 20.99 15.06
CA THR A 205 -11.64 20.68 13.77
C THR A 205 -11.16 21.67 12.72
N GLY A 206 -11.22 21.27 11.45
CA GLY A 206 -10.84 22.17 10.35
C GLY A 206 -10.75 21.45 9.02
N ALA A 207 -10.43 22.21 7.96
CA ALA A 207 -10.07 21.62 6.67
C ALA A 207 -8.75 20.85 6.78
N GLN A 208 -8.48 19.99 5.80
CA GLN A 208 -7.26 19.16 5.75
C GLN A 208 -5.98 19.93 6.06
N GLY A 209 -5.79 21.11 5.45
CA GLY A 209 -4.59 21.94 5.68
C GLY A 209 -4.41 22.37 7.15
N ALA A 210 -5.48 22.64 7.88
CA ALA A 210 -5.40 23.01 9.30
C ALA A 210 -4.97 21.83 10.18
N ILE A 211 -5.53 20.64 9.95
CA ILE A 211 -5.18 19.44 10.73
C ILE A 211 -3.76 18.95 10.40
N VAL A 212 -3.36 19.01 9.13
CA VAL A 212 -1.98 18.71 8.72
C VAL A 212 -0.99 19.67 9.38
N ALA A 213 -1.26 20.99 9.35
CA ALA A 213 -0.40 21.99 9.99
C ALA A 213 -0.37 21.86 11.52
N LEU A 214 -1.46 21.37 12.15
CA LEU A 214 -1.46 21.04 13.58
C LEU A 214 -0.58 19.82 13.86
N PHE A 215 -0.70 18.77 13.03
CA PHE A 215 0.13 17.57 13.13
C PHE A 215 1.62 17.88 12.96
N ASP A 216 1.98 18.78 12.06
CA ASP A 216 3.37 19.19 11.81
C ASP A 216 4.03 19.92 13.01
N ARG A 217 3.23 20.37 14.01
CA ARG A 217 3.75 20.91 15.27
C ARG A 217 4.15 19.83 16.30
N LEU A 218 3.75 18.57 16.07
CA LEU A 218 4.12 17.46 16.94
C LEU A 218 5.61 17.14 16.79
N PRO A 219 6.26 16.56 17.83
CA PRO A 219 7.65 16.15 17.73
C PRO A 219 7.85 15.14 16.59
N ARG A 220 8.84 15.38 15.76
CA ARG A 220 9.24 14.45 14.72
C ARG A 220 10.15 13.37 15.29
N PRO A 221 10.04 12.10 14.85
CA PRO A 221 10.99 11.05 15.20
C PRO A 221 12.42 11.42 14.79
N THR A 222 13.40 11.00 15.59
CA THR A 222 14.81 11.13 15.19
C THR A 222 15.11 10.27 13.96
N PHE A 223 16.24 10.52 13.30
CA PHE A 223 16.62 9.73 12.12
C PHE A 223 16.73 8.24 12.43
N GLU A 224 17.31 7.88 13.59
CA GLU A 224 17.41 6.51 14.06
C GLU A 224 16.03 5.87 14.28
N GLN A 225 15.10 6.63 14.88
CA GLN A 225 13.71 6.18 15.06
C GLN A 225 13.00 5.99 13.72
N GLN A 226 13.28 6.83 12.71
CA GLN A 226 12.73 6.68 11.36
C GLN A 226 13.26 5.42 10.67
N VAL A 227 14.56 5.12 10.81
CA VAL A 227 15.18 3.89 10.28
C VAL A 227 14.59 2.65 10.95
N GLU A 228 14.48 2.65 12.28
CA GLU A 228 13.87 1.52 13.01
C GLU A 228 12.36 1.41 12.74
N GLY A 229 11.65 2.55 12.60
CA GLY A 229 10.26 2.60 12.18
C GLY A 229 10.05 1.96 10.80
N THR A 230 10.97 2.22 9.85
CA THR A 230 10.93 1.63 8.51
C THR A 230 11.08 0.10 8.56
N LYS A 231 12.05 -0.42 9.32
CA LYS A 231 12.23 -1.87 9.50
C LYS A 231 11.02 -2.51 10.19
N ALA A 232 10.52 -1.88 11.24
CA ALA A 232 9.37 -2.38 12.00
C ALA A 232 8.09 -2.39 11.14
N PHE A 233 7.86 -1.36 10.35
CA PHE A 233 6.71 -1.29 9.44
C PHE A 233 6.79 -2.36 8.35
N PHE A 234 7.95 -2.56 7.74
CA PHE A 234 8.13 -3.61 6.74
C PHE A 234 7.90 -5.00 7.33
N ARG A 235 8.36 -5.25 8.57
CA ARG A 235 8.06 -6.50 9.26
C ARG A 235 6.56 -6.68 9.52
N GLU A 236 5.85 -5.61 9.86
CA GLU A 236 4.39 -5.63 10.01
C GLU A 236 3.69 -5.91 8.67
N LEU A 237 4.13 -5.28 7.57
CA LEU A 237 3.62 -5.58 6.23
C LEU A 237 3.86 -7.04 5.85
N ASN A 238 5.04 -7.60 6.17
CA ASN A 238 5.32 -9.02 5.94
C ASN A 238 4.42 -9.95 6.77
N ARG A 239 4.06 -9.57 8.02
CA ARG A 239 3.07 -10.29 8.83
C ARG A 239 1.70 -10.34 8.14
N LEU A 240 1.39 -9.33 7.36
CA LEU A 240 0.16 -9.20 6.57
C LEU A 240 0.32 -9.72 5.13
N ALA A 241 1.32 -10.58 4.87
CA ALA A 241 1.58 -11.19 3.56
C ALA A 241 2.02 -10.22 2.45
N LEU A 242 2.25 -8.95 2.75
CA LEU A 242 2.74 -7.97 1.79
C LEU A 242 4.23 -8.18 1.53
N THR A 243 4.59 -8.31 0.26
CA THR A 243 5.98 -8.44 -0.24
C THR A 243 6.40 -7.27 -1.10
N GLY A 244 5.45 -6.43 -1.49
CA GLY A 244 5.69 -5.25 -2.29
C GLY A 244 4.64 -4.18 -2.12
N VAL A 245 5.04 -2.93 -2.38
CA VAL A 245 4.17 -1.76 -2.39
C VAL A 245 4.53 -0.83 -3.54
N VAL A 246 3.53 -0.15 -4.08
CA VAL A 246 3.70 1.05 -4.89
C VAL A 246 3.39 2.24 -3.98
N ASP A 247 4.41 3.01 -3.66
CA ASP A 247 4.27 4.21 -2.84
C ASP A 247 4.00 5.42 -3.74
N PRO A 248 2.81 6.04 -3.65
CA PRO A 248 2.41 7.14 -4.51
C PRO A 248 3.02 8.48 -4.08
N GLY A 249 4.10 8.47 -3.30
CA GLY A 249 4.65 9.65 -2.66
C GLY A 249 3.83 10.10 -1.45
N GLY A 250 3.94 11.33 -1.07
CA GLY A 250 3.16 11.85 0.05
C GLY A 250 3.19 13.36 0.13
N ASN A 251 2.12 13.93 0.67
CA ASN A 251 2.09 15.34 1.01
C ASN A 251 3.11 15.61 2.12
N ASN A 252 3.87 16.71 1.99
CA ASN A 252 4.91 17.15 2.92
C ASN A 252 6.13 16.20 3.04
N LEU A 253 6.30 15.23 2.12
CA LEU A 253 7.54 14.48 2.01
C LEU A 253 8.55 15.26 1.16
N THR A 254 9.67 15.58 1.76
CA THR A 254 10.82 16.23 1.11
C THR A 254 11.91 15.21 0.81
N ALA A 255 12.92 15.56 0.03
CA ALA A 255 14.02 14.66 -0.29
C ALA A 255 14.71 14.02 0.93
N PRO A 256 14.93 14.74 2.06
CA PRO A 256 15.44 14.15 3.30
C PRO A 256 14.57 13.05 3.90
N ASP A 257 13.25 13.11 3.74
CA ASP A 257 12.34 12.12 4.32
C ASP A 257 12.49 10.72 3.68
N TYR A 258 13.10 10.62 2.50
CA TYR A 258 13.44 9.35 1.85
C TYR A 258 14.74 8.71 2.37
N GLU A 259 15.55 9.40 3.18
CA GLU A 259 16.88 8.91 3.60
C GLU A 259 16.80 7.73 4.57
N ALA A 260 15.79 7.65 5.42
CA ALA A 260 15.60 6.48 6.29
C ALA A 260 15.38 5.21 5.44
N LEU A 261 14.50 5.27 4.43
CA LEU A 261 14.29 4.17 3.49
C LEU A 261 15.56 3.82 2.71
N ARG A 262 16.27 4.82 2.18
CA ARG A 262 17.54 4.62 1.45
C ARG A 262 18.61 3.99 2.33
N THR A 263 18.64 4.33 3.62
CA THR A 263 19.56 3.72 4.59
C THR A 263 19.23 2.25 4.79
N VAL A 264 17.96 1.89 5.02
CA VAL A 264 17.53 0.49 5.13
C VAL A 264 17.85 -0.30 3.84
N TRP A 265 17.72 0.33 2.67
CA TRP A 265 18.08 -0.26 1.38
C TRP A 265 19.60 -0.48 1.23
N ARG A 266 20.42 0.53 1.53
CA ARG A 266 21.90 0.42 1.48
C ARG A 266 22.43 -0.66 2.41
N ASP A 267 21.81 -0.79 3.57
CA ASP A 267 22.16 -1.81 4.58
C ASP A 267 21.65 -3.22 4.20
N LYS A 268 20.97 -3.37 3.04
CA LYS A 268 20.35 -4.63 2.59
C LYS A 268 19.33 -5.21 3.58
N ALA A 269 18.70 -4.35 4.36
CA ALA A 269 17.73 -4.69 5.40
C ALA A 269 16.26 -4.57 4.95
N MET A 270 15.99 -4.26 3.68
CA MET A 270 14.64 -4.23 3.14
C MET A 270 14.03 -5.62 3.07
N THR A 271 12.80 -5.74 3.54
CA THR A 271 12.00 -6.98 3.50
C THR A 271 10.71 -6.85 2.70
N VAL A 272 10.46 -5.64 2.18
CA VAL A 272 9.35 -5.30 1.27
C VAL A 272 9.96 -4.57 0.07
N ARG A 273 9.50 -4.91 -1.14
CA ARG A 273 9.89 -4.19 -2.36
C ARG A 273 9.09 -2.91 -2.47
N VAL A 274 9.77 -1.80 -2.70
CA VAL A 274 9.13 -0.47 -2.80
C VAL A 274 9.37 0.13 -4.17
N ALA A 275 8.29 0.38 -4.91
CA ALA A 275 8.28 1.20 -6.11
C ALA A 275 7.73 2.58 -5.72
N TYR A 276 8.59 3.61 -5.68
CA TYR A 276 8.23 4.92 -5.12
C TYR A 276 8.15 6.02 -6.18
N THR A 277 7.32 7.02 -5.90
CA THR A 277 7.14 8.22 -6.73
C THR A 277 7.48 9.50 -5.97
N PHE A 278 7.50 10.63 -6.68
CA PHE A 278 7.64 11.95 -6.09
C PHE A 278 6.42 12.82 -6.38
N ASN A 279 5.99 13.58 -5.37
CA ASN A 279 4.92 14.59 -5.46
C ASN A 279 5.50 15.98 -5.68
N GLY A 280 4.77 16.84 -6.40
CA GLY A 280 4.95 18.28 -6.33
C GLY A 280 4.47 18.83 -4.98
N GLN A 281 5.26 19.62 -4.31
CA GLN A 281 4.98 20.09 -2.94
C GLN A 281 4.54 21.56 -2.89
N THR A 282 5.23 22.44 -3.62
CA THR A 282 5.04 23.90 -3.52
C THR A 282 4.19 24.41 -4.67
N PRO A 283 3.00 25.02 -4.38
CA PRO A 283 2.14 25.59 -5.43
C PRO A 283 2.89 26.54 -6.36
N GLY A 284 2.81 26.28 -7.66
CA GLY A 284 3.44 27.06 -8.72
C GLY A 284 4.94 26.79 -8.94
N LYS A 285 5.55 25.90 -8.14
CA LYS A 285 6.95 25.48 -8.31
C LYS A 285 7.08 23.97 -8.60
N GLU A 286 5.98 23.26 -8.72
CA GLU A 286 5.97 21.80 -8.82
C GLU A 286 6.81 21.30 -10.01
N PHE A 287 6.79 22.01 -11.14
CA PHE A 287 7.58 21.61 -12.31
C PHE A 287 9.08 21.68 -12.02
N GLU A 288 9.54 22.75 -11.41
CA GLU A 288 10.93 22.92 -11.03
C GLU A 288 11.36 21.85 -10.03
N GLU A 289 10.57 21.66 -8.96
CA GLU A 289 10.80 20.64 -7.93
C GLU A 289 10.92 19.23 -8.52
N LEU A 290 9.94 18.81 -9.33
CA LEU A 290 9.91 17.47 -9.93
C LEU A 290 11.06 17.28 -10.92
N ARG A 291 11.40 18.31 -11.69
CA ARG A 291 12.55 18.28 -12.60
C ARG A 291 13.86 18.11 -11.84
N ASP A 292 14.05 18.84 -10.75
CA ASP A 292 15.29 18.80 -9.95
C ASP A 292 15.42 17.46 -9.23
N LEU A 293 14.35 16.96 -8.60
CA LEU A 293 14.32 15.64 -7.95
C LEU A 293 14.63 14.47 -8.90
N THR A 294 14.27 14.61 -10.18
CA THR A 294 14.43 13.54 -11.18
C THR A 294 15.53 13.79 -12.21
N SER A 295 16.33 14.85 -12.04
CA SER A 295 17.35 15.26 -13.02
C SER A 295 18.32 14.12 -13.40
N ASN A 296 18.77 13.35 -12.42
CA ASN A 296 19.69 12.22 -12.57
C ASN A 296 19.02 10.86 -12.20
N LEU A 297 17.69 10.78 -12.29
CA LEU A 297 16.94 9.62 -11.85
C LEU A 297 16.01 9.11 -12.98
N PRO A 298 16.54 8.32 -13.93
CA PRO A 298 15.72 7.69 -14.95
C PRO A 298 14.66 6.77 -14.33
N MET A 299 13.52 6.60 -15.03
CA MET A 299 12.50 5.64 -14.68
C MET A 299 13.11 4.25 -14.45
N GLY A 300 12.75 3.59 -13.35
CA GLY A 300 13.26 2.27 -12.98
C GLY A 300 14.61 2.27 -12.25
N SER A 301 15.22 3.44 -11.96
CA SER A 301 16.47 3.51 -11.18
C SER A 301 16.35 2.86 -9.82
N GLY A 302 17.38 2.11 -9.43
CA GLY A 302 17.44 1.34 -8.20
C GLY A 302 17.69 -0.15 -8.46
N ASP A 303 17.13 -1.00 -7.62
CA ASP A 303 17.21 -2.46 -7.77
C ASP A 303 15.84 -3.13 -7.54
N ASP A 304 15.85 -4.45 -7.36
CA ASP A 304 14.62 -5.22 -7.14
C ASP A 304 13.91 -4.87 -5.82
N MET A 305 14.60 -4.25 -4.85
CA MET A 305 14.02 -3.91 -3.54
C MET A 305 13.55 -2.47 -3.44
N LEU A 306 14.24 -1.54 -4.08
CA LEU A 306 13.88 -0.12 -4.08
C LEU A 306 14.05 0.46 -5.47
N ARG A 307 12.95 0.98 -6.05
CA ARG A 307 12.97 1.47 -7.42
C ARG A 307 12.15 2.75 -7.59
N PHE A 308 12.72 3.73 -8.28
CA PHE A 308 11.99 4.92 -8.72
C PHE A 308 10.95 4.55 -9.77
N ASN A 309 9.70 4.94 -9.53
CA ASN A 309 8.54 4.52 -10.32
C ASN A 309 7.77 5.68 -10.98
N GLY A 310 8.31 6.89 -10.98
CA GLY A 310 7.70 8.04 -11.64
C GLY A 310 7.16 9.11 -10.71
N LEU A 311 6.08 9.78 -11.10
CA LEU A 311 5.51 10.93 -10.40
C LEU A 311 4.12 10.64 -9.86
N GLY A 312 3.75 11.32 -8.78
CA GLY A 312 2.41 11.25 -8.20
C GLY A 312 2.41 10.77 -6.75
N GLU A 313 1.27 10.81 -6.09
CA GLU A 313 -0.10 10.99 -6.65
C GLU A 313 -0.52 12.46 -6.88
N ARG A 314 0.27 13.41 -6.40
CA ARG A 314 0.02 14.83 -6.59
C ARG A 314 1.10 15.45 -7.47
N ILE A 315 0.76 15.71 -8.75
CA ILE A 315 1.66 16.34 -9.71
C ILE A 315 1.69 17.84 -9.51
N THR A 316 0.48 18.46 -9.41
CA THR A 316 0.34 19.86 -8.98
C THR A 316 -0.70 19.96 -7.87
N VAL A 317 -0.51 20.93 -6.98
CA VAL A 317 -1.49 21.21 -5.90
C VAL A 317 -2.80 21.70 -6.50
N ALA A 318 -2.74 22.53 -7.55
CA ALA A 318 -3.91 23.12 -8.18
C ALA A 318 -4.84 22.10 -8.88
N MET A 319 -4.29 20.98 -9.39
CA MET A 319 -5.08 19.94 -10.05
C MET A 319 -5.50 18.80 -9.09
N ASN A 320 -4.96 18.75 -7.87
CA ASN A 320 -5.21 17.64 -6.95
C ASN A 320 -6.69 17.60 -6.53
N ASN A 321 -7.47 16.68 -7.10
CA ASN A 321 -8.90 16.49 -6.84
C ASN A 321 -9.72 17.79 -6.97
N ASN A 322 -9.33 18.68 -7.88
CA ASN A 322 -9.98 19.97 -8.08
C ASN A 322 -11.15 19.83 -9.06
N ASN A 323 -12.37 20.10 -8.58
CA ASN A 323 -13.59 20.00 -9.39
C ASN A 323 -13.78 21.16 -10.38
N ALA A 324 -13.00 22.23 -10.26
CA ALA A 324 -13.11 23.42 -11.11
C ALA A 324 -11.74 24.10 -11.35
N PRO A 325 -10.73 23.38 -11.91
CA PRO A 325 -9.43 23.95 -12.18
C PRO A 325 -9.51 25.05 -13.24
N SER A 326 -8.77 26.13 -13.04
CA SER A 326 -8.68 27.20 -14.02
C SER A 326 -7.97 26.72 -15.30
N PRO A 327 -8.13 27.42 -16.45
CA PRO A 327 -7.35 27.14 -17.66
C PRO A 327 -5.84 27.15 -17.39
N ALA A 328 -5.35 28.08 -16.56
CA ALA A 328 -3.95 28.19 -16.20
C ALA A 328 -3.46 26.97 -15.40
N ASP A 329 -4.27 26.45 -14.46
CA ASP A 329 -3.94 25.23 -13.70
C ASP A 329 -3.82 24.02 -14.62
N LYS A 330 -4.75 23.88 -15.57
CA LYS A 330 -4.75 22.82 -16.58
C LYS A 330 -3.53 22.90 -17.50
N ASP A 331 -3.15 24.09 -17.94
CA ASP A 331 -1.96 24.29 -18.78
C ASP A 331 -0.66 24.02 -18.01
N ALA A 332 -0.55 24.47 -16.77
CA ALA A 332 0.60 24.16 -15.91
C ALA A 332 0.75 22.64 -15.70
N TYR A 333 -0.35 21.96 -15.41
CA TYR A 333 -0.39 20.51 -15.27
C TYR A 333 0.00 19.79 -16.58
N TYR A 334 -0.58 20.22 -17.71
CA TYR A 334 -0.26 19.67 -19.04
C TYR A 334 1.24 19.74 -19.35
N GLN A 335 1.89 20.88 -19.06
CA GLN A 335 3.33 21.03 -19.30
C GLN A 335 4.15 19.97 -18.53
N ILE A 336 3.77 19.71 -17.29
CA ILE A 336 4.48 18.71 -16.44
C ILE A 336 4.24 17.29 -16.96
N VAL A 337 2.98 16.91 -17.23
CA VAL A 337 2.70 15.53 -17.65
C VAL A 337 3.20 15.24 -19.07
N ARG A 338 3.21 16.25 -19.96
CA ARG A 338 3.82 16.16 -21.28
C ARG A 338 5.34 15.92 -21.16
N TRP A 339 6.02 16.70 -20.32
CA TRP A 339 7.44 16.52 -20.03
C TRP A 339 7.73 15.15 -19.40
N ALA A 340 6.87 14.66 -18.51
CA ALA A 340 6.99 13.32 -17.95
C ALA A 340 6.85 12.24 -19.02
N ALA A 341 5.93 12.43 -19.99
CA ALA A 341 5.78 11.51 -21.13
C ALA A 341 7.03 11.49 -22.03
N GLU A 342 7.63 12.66 -22.33
CA GLU A 342 8.90 12.75 -23.08
C GLU A 342 10.03 11.99 -22.39
N ARG A 343 10.06 11.99 -21.06
CA ARG A 343 11.02 11.26 -20.22
C ARG A 343 10.59 9.80 -19.92
N ARG A 344 9.49 9.34 -20.52
CA ARG A 344 8.92 7.99 -20.35
C ARG A 344 8.63 7.64 -18.88
N MET A 345 8.22 8.62 -18.09
CA MET A 345 7.86 8.41 -16.70
C MET A 345 6.43 7.91 -16.55
N SER A 346 6.21 7.00 -15.61
CA SER A 346 4.87 6.67 -15.12
C SER A 346 4.31 7.81 -14.26
N LEU A 347 2.99 7.87 -14.19
CA LEU A 347 2.26 8.80 -13.32
C LEU A 347 1.18 8.05 -12.56
N THR A 348 0.95 8.44 -11.31
CA THR A 348 -0.31 8.17 -10.61
C THR A 348 -0.96 9.50 -10.20
N MET A 349 -2.28 9.63 -10.32
CA MET A 349 -3.00 10.86 -9.99
C MET A 349 -4.11 10.61 -9.00
N HIS A 350 -4.12 11.38 -7.93
CA HIS A 350 -5.21 11.43 -6.97
C HIS A 350 -6.44 12.10 -7.59
N TRP A 351 -7.52 11.32 -7.79
CA TRP A 351 -8.79 11.86 -8.27
C TRP A 351 -9.97 11.04 -7.76
N GLY A 352 -10.78 11.62 -6.89
CA GLY A 352 -11.84 10.88 -6.18
C GLY A 352 -13.24 10.96 -6.77
N ASN A 353 -13.48 11.80 -7.79
CA ASN A 353 -14.83 12.15 -8.24
C ASN A 353 -14.96 12.05 -9.76
N ASP A 354 -15.85 11.16 -10.24
CA ASP A 354 -16.10 10.95 -11.67
C ASP A 354 -16.68 12.20 -12.37
N ALA A 355 -17.53 12.97 -11.69
CA ALA A 355 -18.17 14.16 -12.27
C ALA A 355 -17.16 15.23 -12.74
N SER A 356 -15.93 15.21 -12.22
CA SER A 356 -14.86 16.16 -12.59
C SER A 356 -13.65 15.50 -13.25
N VAL A 357 -13.61 14.18 -13.40
CA VAL A 357 -12.44 13.46 -13.95
C VAL A 357 -12.14 13.81 -15.40
N ASP A 358 -13.12 14.34 -16.12
CA ASP A 358 -12.91 14.87 -17.48
C ASP A 358 -11.79 15.92 -17.54
N HIS A 359 -11.62 16.73 -16.49
CA HIS A 359 -10.51 17.69 -16.41
C HIS A 359 -9.15 17.02 -16.50
N LEU A 360 -9.02 15.82 -15.95
CA LEU A 360 -7.79 15.03 -15.98
C LEU A 360 -7.67 14.23 -17.30
N LEU A 361 -8.72 13.50 -17.67
CA LEU A 361 -8.70 12.61 -18.83
C LEU A 361 -8.49 13.39 -20.13
N SER A 362 -9.10 14.58 -20.30
CA SER A 362 -8.91 15.43 -21.48
C SER A 362 -7.44 15.89 -21.64
N ILE A 363 -6.72 16.10 -20.53
CA ILE A 363 -5.29 16.41 -20.58
C ILE A 363 -4.49 15.18 -20.99
N PHE A 364 -4.82 14.00 -20.47
CA PHE A 364 -4.17 12.75 -20.87
C PHE A 364 -4.40 12.43 -22.35
N GLU A 365 -5.60 12.64 -22.87
CA GLU A 365 -5.92 12.52 -24.29
C GLU A 365 -5.10 13.48 -25.16
N ARG A 366 -4.97 14.74 -24.73
CA ARG A 366 -4.12 15.74 -25.39
C ARG A 366 -2.67 15.29 -25.44
N VAL A 367 -2.10 14.83 -24.34
CA VAL A 367 -0.71 14.30 -24.33
C VAL A 367 -0.61 13.07 -25.22
N ASN A 368 -1.58 12.13 -25.15
CA ASN A 368 -1.57 10.91 -25.93
C ASN A 368 -1.62 11.16 -27.45
N SER A 369 -2.24 12.27 -27.90
CA SER A 369 -2.25 12.66 -29.31
C SER A 369 -0.86 13.09 -29.83
N GLU A 370 0.03 13.48 -28.95
CA GLU A 370 1.41 13.88 -29.26
C GLU A 370 2.41 12.75 -28.95
N ILE A 371 2.26 12.11 -27.80
CA ILE A 371 3.16 11.09 -27.26
C ILE A 371 2.30 9.94 -26.72
N PRO A 372 2.36 8.73 -27.30
CA PRO A 372 1.58 7.58 -26.82
C PRO A 372 1.89 7.26 -25.34
N ILE A 373 0.86 7.33 -24.47
CA ILE A 373 1.01 7.14 -23.02
C ILE A 373 0.74 5.70 -22.55
N ALA A 374 0.09 4.86 -23.34
CA ALA A 374 -0.23 3.49 -22.94
C ALA A 374 0.98 2.69 -22.43
N PRO A 375 2.19 2.77 -23.06
CA PRO A 375 3.38 2.08 -22.54
C PRO A 375 3.93 2.65 -21.23
N LEU A 376 3.48 3.84 -20.83
CA LEU A 376 3.94 4.54 -19.63
C LEU A 376 3.18 4.12 -18.37
N ARG A 377 2.05 3.40 -18.54
CA ARG A 377 1.22 2.85 -17.45
C ARG A 377 0.78 3.91 -16.43
N TRP A 378 0.31 5.04 -16.96
CA TRP A 378 -0.29 6.07 -16.12
C TRP A 378 -1.51 5.52 -15.39
N SER A 379 -1.81 6.05 -14.22
CA SER A 379 -2.92 5.59 -13.39
C SER A 379 -3.69 6.72 -12.73
N ILE A 380 -4.97 6.44 -12.45
CA ILE A 380 -5.81 7.27 -11.58
C ILE A 380 -6.03 6.48 -10.29
N ALA A 381 -5.78 7.15 -9.17
CA ALA A 381 -6.05 6.61 -7.84
C ALA A 381 -7.44 7.06 -7.36
N HIS A 382 -8.05 6.22 -6.53
CA HIS A 382 -9.40 6.43 -5.93
C HIS A 382 -10.52 6.26 -6.94
N LEU A 383 -11.06 7.31 -7.52
CA LEU A 383 -12.15 7.33 -8.52
C LEU A 383 -13.25 6.29 -8.22
N ASN A 384 -13.75 6.32 -6.98
CA ASN A 384 -14.62 5.26 -6.44
C ASN A 384 -15.97 5.17 -7.18
N ASP A 385 -16.46 6.26 -7.75
CA ASP A 385 -17.73 6.38 -8.45
C ASP A 385 -17.58 6.35 -9.98
N ALA A 386 -16.49 5.79 -10.52
CA ALA A 386 -16.15 5.78 -11.93
C ALA A 386 -17.34 5.37 -12.83
N SER A 387 -17.64 6.19 -13.83
CA SER A 387 -18.64 5.89 -14.87
C SER A 387 -18.08 4.93 -15.92
N ASP A 388 -18.96 4.25 -16.64
CA ASP A 388 -18.57 3.41 -17.78
C ASP A 388 -17.82 4.21 -18.86
N GLU A 389 -18.19 5.48 -19.04
CA GLU A 389 -17.54 6.37 -20.01
C GLU A 389 -16.09 6.64 -19.59
N SER A 390 -15.88 7.06 -18.35
CA SER A 390 -14.54 7.29 -17.81
C SER A 390 -13.68 6.05 -17.86
N LEU A 391 -14.24 4.89 -17.50
CA LEU A 391 -13.53 3.60 -17.57
C LEU A 391 -13.15 3.23 -19.01
N ARG A 392 -14.03 3.46 -20.01
CA ARG A 392 -13.70 3.22 -21.44
C ARG A 392 -12.60 4.17 -21.93
N ARG A 393 -12.62 5.45 -21.53
CA ARG A 393 -11.56 6.42 -21.85
C ARG A 393 -10.23 5.99 -21.24
N MET A 394 -10.22 5.60 -19.96
CA MET A 394 -9.03 5.05 -19.30
C MET A 394 -8.48 3.84 -20.07
N LYS A 395 -9.35 2.89 -20.45
CA LYS A 395 -8.97 1.73 -21.24
C LYS A 395 -8.35 2.11 -22.59
N ALA A 396 -8.96 3.05 -23.30
CA ALA A 396 -8.47 3.52 -24.60
C ALA A 396 -7.08 4.18 -24.52
N LEU A 397 -6.79 4.85 -23.41
CA LEU A 397 -5.52 5.50 -23.13
C LEU A 397 -4.48 4.54 -22.54
N GLY A 398 -4.84 3.30 -22.15
CA GLY A 398 -3.99 2.40 -21.41
C GLY A 398 -3.71 2.88 -19.97
N VAL A 399 -4.61 3.71 -19.41
CA VAL A 399 -4.53 4.20 -18.03
C VAL A 399 -5.10 3.15 -17.08
N GLY A 400 -4.35 2.81 -16.05
CA GLY A 400 -4.77 1.88 -15.00
C GLY A 400 -5.53 2.56 -13.88
N TRP A 401 -6.16 1.76 -13.04
CA TRP A 401 -6.87 2.20 -11.85
C TRP A 401 -6.26 1.58 -10.59
N THR A 402 -5.66 2.41 -9.72
CA THR A 402 -5.27 2.00 -8.37
C THR A 402 -6.46 2.25 -7.43
N MET A 403 -7.25 1.20 -7.22
CA MET A 403 -8.46 1.21 -6.40
C MET A 403 -8.12 0.91 -4.94
N GLN A 404 -8.68 1.65 -4.00
CA GLN A 404 -8.51 1.46 -2.57
C GLN A 404 -9.84 1.08 -1.91
N ASP A 405 -9.75 0.55 -0.69
CA ASP A 405 -10.91 0.20 0.14
C ASP A 405 -11.54 1.41 0.87
N ALA A 406 -11.44 2.60 0.29
CA ALA A 406 -11.97 3.85 0.87
C ALA A 406 -13.46 3.74 1.24
N MET A 407 -14.25 2.99 0.46
CA MET A 407 -15.67 2.77 0.75
C MET A 407 -15.93 1.82 1.92
N TYR A 408 -14.94 1.05 2.37
CA TYR A 408 -15.04 0.33 3.64
C TYR A 408 -15.21 1.32 4.80
N PHE A 409 -14.46 2.41 4.80
CA PHE A 409 -14.51 3.44 5.83
C PHE A 409 -15.54 4.55 5.54
N GLY A 410 -15.62 5.03 4.31
CA GLY A 410 -16.45 6.17 3.89
C GLY A 410 -17.81 5.81 3.30
N GLY A 411 -18.11 4.53 3.12
CA GLY A 411 -19.25 4.07 2.33
C GLY A 411 -20.61 4.49 2.87
N GLU A 412 -20.80 4.50 4.19
CA GLU A 412 -22.06 4.96 4.78
C GLU A 412 -22.31 6.45 4.55
N GLN A 413 -21.25 7.25 4.59
CA GLN A 413 -21.34 8.68 4.27
C GLN A 413 -21.62 8.88 2.78
N PHE A 414 -20.97 8.12 1.91
CA PHE A 414 -21.24 8.14 0.47
C PHE A 414 -22.69 7.75 0.18
N MET A 415 -23.21 6.71 0.80
CA MET A 415 -24.60 6.26 0.65
C MET A 415 -25.60 7.34 1.09
N LYS A 416 -25.33 8.07 2.17
CA LYS A 416 -26.17 9.18 2.61
C LYS A 416 -26.17 10.34 1.62
N GLN A 417 -25.05 10.59 0.94
CA GLN A 417 -24.89 11.71 0.00
C GLN A 417 -25.41 11.38 -1.41
N ALA A 418 -25.00 10.25 -1.96
CA ALA A 418 -25.27 9.86 -3.35
C ALA A 418 -26.49 8.92 -3.50
N GLY A 419 -26.99 8.38 -2.40
CA GLY A 419 -28.11 7.46 -2.35
C GLY A 419 -27.75 6.00 -2.60
N PRO A 420 -28.67 5.06 -2.27
CA PRO A 420 -28.41 3.62 -2.32
C PRO A 420 -28.19 3.09 -3.75
N ALA A 421 -28.80 3.71 -4.75
CA ALA A 421 -28.61 3.30 -6.15
C ALA A 421 -27.17 3.53 -6.63
N ALA A 422 -26.55 4.68 -6.30
CA ALA A 422 -25.15 4.96 -6.57
C ALA A 422 -24.23 4.02 -5.76
N ALA A 423 -24.52 3.82 -4.48
CA ALA A 423 -23.75 2.96 -3.61
C ALA A 423 -23.70 1.49 -4.09
N ARG A 424 -24.78 1.01 -4.70
CA ARG A 424 -24.86 -0.34 -5.27
C ARG A 424 -23.78 -0.65 -6.30
N ARG A 425 -23.24 0.39 -6.95
CA ARG A 425 -22.22 0.29 -7.99
C ARG A 425 -20.85 0.78 -7.55
N THR A 426 -20.68 1.26 -6.34
CA THR A 426 -19.48 1.99 -5.91
C THR A 426 -18.61 1.18 -4.97
N PRO A 427 -17.34 0.89 -5.33
CA PRO A 427 -16.72 1.12 -6.64
C PRO A 427 -17.07 0.03 -7.67
N PRO A 428 -17.06 0.37 -8.99
CA PRO A 428 -17.51 -0.53 -10.07
C PRO A 428 -16.39 -1.51 -10.50
N VAL A 429 -15.95 -2.38 -9.61
CA VAL A 429 -14.78 -3.25 -9.78
C VAL A 429 -14.95 -4.24 -10.92
N GLU A 430 -16.08 -4.96 -10.93
CA GLU A 430 -16.37 -5.97 -11.98
C GLU A 430 -16.71 -5.31 -13.32
N THR A 431 -17.36 -4.15 -13.31
CA THR A 431 -17.58 -3.34 -14.51
C THR A 431 -16.26 -2.91 -15.14
N ALA A 432 -15.32 -2.36 -14.35
CA ALA A 432 -14.01 -1.95 -14.85
C ALA A 432 -13.20 -3.14 -15.38
N ARG A 433 -13.26 -4.30 -14.69
CA ARG A 433 -12.61 -5.53 -15.14
C ARG A 433 -13.18 -6.03 -16.46
N LYS A 434 -14.49 -6.01 -16.64
CA LYS A 434 -15.17 -6.39 -17.90
C LYS A 434 -14.85 -5.43 -19.06
N ILE A 435 -14.71 -4.14 -18.80
CA ILE A 435 -14.26 -3.14 -19.79
C ILE A 435 -12.79 -3.39 -20.15
N GLY A 436 -12.00 -4.00 -19.25
CA GLY A 436 -10.60 -4.34 -19.46
C GLY A 436 -9.65 -3.23 -19.02
N VAL A 437 -10.04 -2.39 -18.06
CA VAL A 437 -9.12 -1.51 -17.32
C VAL A 437 -8.23 -2.37 -16.45
N VAL A 438 -6.93 -2.10 -16.40
CA VAL A 438 -6.03 -2.75 -15.44
C VAL A 438 -6.30 -2.17 -14.07
N ILE A 439 -6.59 -3.04 -13.10
CA ILE A 439 -6.91 -2.65 -11.73
C ILE A 439 -5.86 -3.25 -10.79
N GLY A 440 -5.26 -2.42 -9.95
CA GLY A 440 -4.53 -2.85 -8.77
C GLY A 440 -5.29 -2.44 -7.50
N ALA A 441 -5.34 -3.32 -6.52
CA ALA A 441 -5.92 -2.98 -5.23
C ALA A 441 -4.84 -2.49 -4.26
N GLY A 442 -5.19 -1.49 -3.47
CA GLY A 442 -4.35 -0.88 -2.45
C GLY A 442 -5.15 -0.44 -1.25
N THR A 443 -4.51 0.16 -0.26
CA THR A 443 -5.15 0.54 1.01
C THR A 443 -5.20 2.05 1.24
N ASP A 444 -4.36 2.83 0.60
CA ASP A 444 -4.18 4.26 0.89
C ASP A 444 -3.85 4.56 2.36
N ALA A 445 -3.25 3.57 3.05
CA ALA A 445 -2.95 3.70 4.47
C ALA A 445 -1.75 4.65 4.69
N HIS A 446 -1.54 5.13 5.91
CA HIS A 446 -2.09 4.70 7.21
C HIS A 446 -2.93 5.81 7.89
N ARG A 447 -3.06 6.99 7.31
CA ARG A 447 -3.78 8.13 7.93
C ARG A 447 -5.30 7.98 7.80
N VAL A 448 -5.78 7.47 6.68
CA VAL A 448 -7.21 7.42 6.32
C VAL A 448 -7.78 6.02 6.35
N ALA A 449 -6.94 4.98 6.29
CA ALA A 449 -7.35 3.59 6.20
C ALA A 449 -6.38 2.65 6.92
N SER A 450 -6.78 1.40 7.03
CA SER A 450 -5.96 0.29 7.53
C SER A 450 -5.00 -0.19 6.44
N TYR A 451 -3.74 -0.47 6.79
CA TYR A 451 -2.79 -1.14 5.89
C TYR A 451 -2.96 -2.66 5.83
N ASN A 452 -4.03 -3.21 6.39
CA ASN A 452 -4.30 -4.64 6.35
C ASN A 452 -4.99 -5.04 5.03
N PRO A 453 -4.31 -5.68 4.06
CA PRO A 453 -4.90 -6.06 2.78
C PRO A 453 -6.00 -7.10 2.92
N PHE A 454 -6.00 -7.89 4.01
CA PHE A 454 -7.06 -8.87 4.24
C PHE A 454 -8.39 -8.20 4.63
N THR A 455 -8.36 -7.03 5.28
CA THR A 455 -9.56 -6.20 5.50
C THR A 455 -10.15 -5.75 4.15
N ALA A 456 -9.29 -5.26 3.25
CA ALA A 456 -9.70 -4.86 1.92
C ALA A 456 -10.19 -6.05 1.06
N LEU A 457 -9.51 -7.21 1.13
CA LEU A 457 -9.95 -8.44 0.47
C LEU A 457 -11.32 -8.92 0.99
N GLN A 458 -11.55 -8.86 2.31
CA GLN A 458 -12.86 -9.16 2.87
C GLN A 458 -13.92 -8.20 2.32
N TRP A 459 -13.67 -6.89 2.37
CA TRP A 459 -14.57 -5.88 1.85
C TRP A 459 -14.86 -6.05 0.35
N LEU A 460 -13.89 -6.44 -0.46
CA LEU A 460 -14.11 -6.76 -1.87
C LEU A 460 -15.14 -7.87 -2.06
N LEU A 461 -15.20 -8.83 -1.14
CA LEU A 461 -16.06 -10.02 -1.24
C LEU A 461 -17.41 -9.88 -0.56
N ASP A 462 -17.53 -9.13 0.55
CA ASP A 462 -18.78 -8.97 1.28
C ASP A 462 -19.43 -7.60 1.11
N SER A 463 -18.66 -6.63 0.58
CA SER A 463 -19.11 -5.24 0.36
C SER A 463 -19.63 -4.53 1.62
N LYS A 464 -19.26 -5.00 2.80
CA LYS A 464 -19.67 -4.38 4.07
C LYS A 464 -18.75 -3.24 4.44
N THR A 465 -19.33 -2.11 4.82
CA THR A 465 -18.59 -1.03 5.46
C THR A 465 -18.06 -1.47 6.81
N VAL A 466 -17.19 -0.69 7.42
CA VAL A 466 -16.70 -0.93 8.78
C VAL A 466 -17.84 -1.00 9.82
N GLY A 467 -18.95 -0.29 9.58
CA GLY A 467 -20.19 -0.37 10.38
C GLY A 467 -21.12 -1.50 10.00
N GLY A 468 -20.75 -2.36 9.03
CA GLY A 468 -21.49 -3.56 8.66
C GLY A 468 -22.59 -3.35 7.59
N VAL A 469 -22.69 -2.15 7.02
CA VAL A 469 -23.69 -1.86 5.97
C VAL A 469 -23.21 -2.38 4.63
N VAL A 470 -24.04 -3.18 3.94
CA VAL A 470 -23.75 -3.69 2.59
C VAL A 470 -23.99 -2.59 1.54
N MET A 471 -23.02 -2.34 0.69
CA MET A 471 -23.10 -1.31 -0.35
C MET A 471 -23.31 -1.89 -1.74
N ARG A 472 -22.29 -2.56 -2.30
CA ARG A 472 -22.29 -3.00 -3.69
C ARG A 472 -23.28 -4.13 -3.95
N GLY A 473 -23.85 -4.15 -5.14
CA GLY A 473 -24.63 -5.28 -5.62
C GLY A 473 -23.74 -6.48 -5.97
N PRO A 474 -24.32 -7.70 -6.04
CA PRO A 474 -23.57 -8.92 -6.35
C PRO A 474 -22.89 -8.88 -7.72
N GLU A 475 -23.37 -8.02 -8.63
CA GLU A 475 -22.78 -7.79 -9.96
C GLU A 475 -21.38 -7.14 -9.92
N GLU A 476 -21.04 -6.47 -8.80
CA GLU A 476 -19.75 -5.80 -8.58
C GLU A 476 -18.89 -6.54 -7.54
N ILE A 477 -19.25 -7.76 -7.15
CA ILE A 477 -18.49 -8.60 -6.23
C ILE A 477 -17.59 -9.55 -7.03
N PRO A 478 -16.25 -9.43 -6.95
CA PRO A 478 -15.34 -10.35 -7.62
C PRO A 478 -15.33 -11.74 -6.96
N SER A 479 -14.85 -12.74 -7.69
CA SER A 479 -14.50 -14.02 -7.08
C SER A 479 -13.29 -13.87 -6.13
N ARG A 480 -13.09 -14.82 -5.20
CA ARG A 480 -11.90 -14.83 -4.31
C ARG A 480 -10.58 -14.79 -5.09
N ILE A 481 -10.52 -15.53 -6.19
CA ILE A 481 -9.35 -15.57 -7.06
C ILE A 481 -9.16 -14.23 -7.77
N ASP A 482 -10.22 -13.62 -8.28
CA ASP A 482 -10.12 -12.32 -8.94
C ASP A 482 -9.75 -11.21 -7.94
N ALA A 483 -10.33 -11.20 -6.74
CA ALA A 483 -9.94 -10.28 -5.67
C ALA A 483 -8.44 -10.43 -5.31
N LEU A 484 -7.95 -11.67 -5.21
CA LEU A 484 -6.54 -11.93 -4.94
C LEU A 484 -5.63 -11.44 -6.08
N LYS A 485 -6.08 -11.59 -7.36
CA LYS A 485 -5.35 -11.06 -8.52
C LYS A 485 -5.21 -9.54 -8.50
N LEU A 486 -6.15 -8.81 -7.91
CA LEU A 486 -6.03 -7.34 -7.77
C LEU A 486 -4.86 -6.95 -6.85
N TYR A 487 -4.62 -7.72 -5.77
CA TYR A 487 -3.50 -7.52 -4.83
C TYR A 487 -2.20 -8.22 -5.26
N THR A 488 -2.14 -8.82 -6.43
CA THR A 488 -0.96 -9.56 -6.91
C THR A 488 -0.59 -9.13 -8.32
N LEU A 489 -1.08 -9.81 -9.36
CA LEU A 489 -0.79 -9.51 -10.77
C LEU A 489 -1.24 -8.09 -11.18
N GLY A 490 -2.44 -7.67 -10.76
CA GLY A 490 -2.96 -6.34 -11.05
C GLY A 490 -2.09 -5.24 -10.43
N SER A 491 -1.72 -5.39 -9.16
CA SER A 491 -0.83 -4.43 -8.49
C SER A 491 0.60 -4.46 -9.04
N ALA A 492 1.12 -5.63 -9.43
CA ALA A 492 2.46 -5.74 -10.03
C ALA A 492 2.60 -4.95 -11.33
N TRP A 493 1.52 -4.78 -12.09
CA TRP A 493 1.52 -4.01 -13.33
C TRP A 493 1.94 -2.55 -13.12
N PHE A 494 1.54 -1.93 -12.00
CA PHE A 494 1.86 -0.52 -11.70
C PHE A 494 3.33 -0.28 -11.36
N SER A 495 4.08 -1.34 -11.08
CA SER A 495 5.54 -1.30 -10.89
C SER A 495 6.31 -1.98 -12.01
N PHE A 496 5.69 -2.32 -13.14
CA PHE A 496 6.31 -3.01 -14.28
C PHE A 496 6.90 -4.37 -13.90
N ASP A 497 6.27 -5.12 -13.01
CA ASP A 497 6.80 -6.35 -12.44
C ASP A 497 5.93 -7.60 -12.67
N GLU A 498 4.83 -7.52 -13.40
CA GLU A 498 3.88 -8.64 -13.59
C GLU A 498 4.51 -9.85 -14.25
N ASP A 499 5.57 -9.66 -15.06
CA ASP A 499 6.36 -10.75 -15.65
C ASP A 499 7.33 -11.38 -14.64
N ARG A 500 7.56 -10.75 -13.50
CA ARG A 500 8.58 -11.13 -12.52
C ARG A 500 8.00 -11.59 -11.19
N ARG A 501 6.79 -11.17 -10.82
CA ARG A 501 6.10 -11.48 -9.56
C ARG A 501 4.57 -11.39 -9.72
N GLY A 502 3.81 -11.64 -8.65
CA GLY A 502 2.35 -11.60 -8.66
C GLY A 502 1.69 -12.95 -8.96
N SER A 503 2.47 -13.95 -9.39
CA SER A 503 2.04 -15.35 -9.47
C SER A 503 3.20 -16.28 -9.09
N LEU A 504 2.89 -17.56 -8.77
CA LEU A 504 3.88 -18.57 -8.38
C LEU A 504 4.22 -19.46 -9.58
N GLU A 505 4.75 -18.85 -10.63
CA GLU A 505 5.15 -19.52 -11.87
C GLU A 505 6.67 -19.65 -11.95
N ALA A 506 7.14 -20.69 -12.65
CA ALA A 506 8.57 -20.89 -12.91
C ALA A 506 9.19 -19.64 -13.57
N GLY A 507 10.37 -19.24 -13.11
CA GLY A 507 11.09 -18.03 -13.55
C GLY A 507 10.78 -16.77 -12.75
N LYS A 508 9.63 -16.68 -12.08
CA LYS A 508 9.28 -15.53 -11.26
C LYS A 508 10.00 -15.53 -9.90
N LEU A 509 10.08 -14.36 -9.29
CA LEU A 509 10.66 -14.21 -7.96
C LEU A 509 9.87 -15.02 -6.94
N ALA A 510 10.57 -15.64 -6.01
CA ALA A 510 9.97 -16.39 -4.92
C ALA A 510 9.48 -15.43 -3.82
N ASP A 511 8.46 -14.64 -4.16
CA ASP A 511 7.72 -13.76 -3.28
C ASP A 511 6.39 -14.43 -2.96
N LEU A 512 6.23 -14.93 -1.72
CA LEU A 512 5.06 -15.72 -1.32
C LEU A 512 4.75 -15.58 0.16
N ALA A 513 3.51 -15.94 0.53
CA ALA A 513 3.08 -16.00 1.92
C ALA A 513 2.33 -17.30 2.22
N VAL A 514 2.65 -17.91 3.36
CA VAL A 514 1.91 -19.03 3.94
C VAL A 514 0.92 -18.45 4.94
N LEU A 515 -0.36 -18.72 4.76
CA LEU A 515 -1.42 -18.08 5.55
C LEU A 515 -1.75 -18.84 6.84
N SER A 516 -2.28 -18.11 7.81
CA SER A 516 -2.77 -18.65 9.09
C SER A 516 -3.95 -19.60 8.91
N ASP A 517 -4.78 -19.36 7.89
CA ASP A 517 -5.93 -20.20 7.51
C ASP A 517 -6.12 -20.19 5.98
N ASP A 518 -7.07 -20.99 5.47
CA ASP A 518 -7.29 -21.13 4.03
C ASP A 518 -8.17 -20.01 3.47
N TYR A 519 -7.56 -19.02 2.83
CA TYR A 519 -8.24 -17.91 2.17
C TYR A 519 -9.36 -18.35 1.21
N LEU A 520 -9.22 -19.50 0.55
CA LEU A 520 -10.21 -19.95 -0.44
C LEU A 520 -11.49 -20.51 0.19
N THR A 521 -11.43 -20.99 1.43
CA THR A 521 -12.54 -21.69 2.07
C THR A 521 -13.00 -21.08 3.40
N VAL A 522 -12.16 -20.29 4.07
CA VAL A 522 -12.53 -19.61 5.31
C VAL A 522 -13.80 -18.76 5.11
N PRO A 523 -14.72 -18.65 6.09
CA PRO A 523 -15.87 -17.74 6.00
C PRO A 523 -15.43 -16.32 5.64
N VAL A 524 -16.21 -15.61 4.81
CA VAL A 524 -15.80 -14.29 4.29
C VAL A 524 -15.54 -13.30 5.42
N ASP A 525 -16.36 -13.33 6.47
CA ASP A 525 -16.22 -12.47 7.66
C ASP A 525 -14.98 -12.77 8.53
N LYS A 526 -14.21 -13.80 8.19
CA LYS A 526 -12.93 -14.15 8.83
C LYS A 526 -11.71 -13.79 8.01
N ILE A 527 -11.89 -13.39 6.75
CA ILE A 527 -10.76 -13.06 5.86
C ILE A 527 -9.94 -11.90 6.45
N GLY A 528 -10.58 -10.86 6.99
CA GLY A 528 -9.90 -9.71 7.58
C GLY A 528 -9.00 -10.03 8.78
N SER A 529 -9.16 -11.22 9.37
CA SER A 529 -8.31 -11.70 10.46
C SER A 529 -7.17 -12.63 10.02
N LEU A 530 -7.04 -12.89 8.72
CA LEU A 530 -5.94 -13.67 8.19
C LEU A 530 -4.62 -12.91 8.35
N GLU A 531 -3.55 -13.68 8.53
CA GLU A 531 -2.18 -13.18 8.53
C GLU A 531 -1.24 -14.21 7.91
N SER A 532 -0.04 -13.80 7.60
CA SER A 532 1.01 -14.71 7.20
C SER A 532 1.64 -15.36 8.43
N VAL A 533 1.93 -16.65 8.35
CA VAL A 533 2.76 -17.37 9.32
C VAL A 533 4.17 -17.63 8.80
N LEU A 534 4.39 -17.43 7.50
CA LEU A 534 5.70 -17.38 6.86
C LEU A 534 5.61 -16.52 5.61
N THR A 535 6.45 -15.48 5.51
CA THR A 535 6.57 -14.66 4.30
C THR A 535 7.98 -14.78 3.74
N MET A 536 8.05 -14.98 2.42
CA MET A 536 9.29 -15.08 1.68
C MET A 536 9.36 -13.96 0.63
N VAL A 537 10.52 -13.31 0.52
CA VAL A 537 10.81 -12.29 -0.50
C VAL A 537 12.12 -12.65 -1.19
N GLY A 538 12.07 -12.88 -2.51
CA GLY A 538 13.23 -13.30 -3.27
C GLY A 538 13.90 -14.56 -2.71
N GLY A 539 13.13 -15.54 -2.27
CA GLY A 539 13.63 -16.79 -1.68
C GLY A 539 14.11 -16.69 -0.23
N LYS A 540 14.16 -15.48 0.36
CA LYS A 540 14.53 -15.27 1.76
C LYS A 540 13.29 -15.21 2.65
N ILE A 541 13.27 -15.94 3.76
CA ILE A 541 12.21 -15.86 4.76
C ILE A 541 12.43 -14.56 5.55
N VAL A 542 11.49 -13.63 5.42
CA VAL A 542 11.54 -12.28 6.03
C VAL A 542 10.63 -12.16 7.25
N TYR A 543 9.68 -13.07 7.38
CA TYR A 543 8.78 -13.16 8.54
C TYR A 543 8.42 -14.62 8.81
N SER A 544 8.39 -15.00 10.08
CA SER A 544 7.93 -16.31 10.51
C SER A 544 7.28 -16.26 11.88
N SER A 545 6.21 -17.04 12.08
CA SER A 545 5.49 -17.15 13.34
C SER A 545 4.87 -18.54 13.51
N GLY A 546 4.24 -18.80 14.66
CA GLY A 546 3.55 -20.05 14.94
C GLY A 546 4.41 -21.28 14.65
N PRO A 547 3.94 -22.21 13.77
CA PRO A 547 4.68 -23.45 13.49
C PRO A 547 5.99 -23.24 12.71
N PHE A 548 6.25 -22.04 12.20
CA PHE A 548 7.44 -21.65 11.45
C PHE A 548 8.34 -20.67 12.23
N ALA A 549 8.02 -20.37 13.49
CA ALA A 549 8.76 -19.40 14.30
C ALA A 549 10.26 -19.67 14.31
N GLY A 550 11.04 -18.60 14.10
CA GLY A 550 12.51 -18.65 14.07
C GLY A 550 13.13 -18.96 12.72
N LEU A 551 12.35 -19.30 11.69
CA LEU A 551 12.89 -19.56 10.35
C LEU A 551 13.42 -18.28 9.67
N ASP A 552 12.95 -17.10 10.08
CA ASP A 552 13.39 -15.77 9.63
C ASP A 552 14.68 -15.29 10.31
N LYS A 553 15.18 -16.03 11.34
CA LYS A 553 16.40 -15.69 12.09
C LYS A 553 17.63 -16.49 11.64
N GLN A 554 17.47 -17.39 10.68
CA GLN A 554 18.58 -18.17 10.15
C GLN A 554 19.35 -17.33 9.12
N PRO A 555 20.68 -17.37 9.14
CA PRO A 555 21.55 -16.61 8.23
C PRO A 555 21.34 -16.94 6.75
#